data_4f55d833162f5cfa62184c6fb10e5258
#
_entry.id   4f55d833162f5cfa62184c6fb10e5258
#
_cell.length_a   1.000
_cell.length_b   1.000
_cell.length_c   1.000
_cell.angle_alpha   90.00
_cell.angle_beta   90.00
_cell.angle_gamma   90.00
#
_symmetry.space_group_name_H-M   'P 1'
#
loop_
_entity.id
_entity.type
_entity.pdbx_description
1 polymer ?
#
loop_
_entity_poly.entity_id
_entity_poly.type
_entity_poly.pdbx_seq_one_letter_code
_entity_poly.pdbx_strand_id
1 'polypeptide(L)'
;MVYDASRKMEIEIIVKKISDSGRKIALPDESLDIVKLSGIDVPSQVLVKSSGEAVKKSAEIGFPLVMKIASAEAIHKSEAGGVVLGIQGVQEVEEQYSKITSDFKGEIPDAKISGVLLQKQIPDATHLIVGGLHDEQFGPVVMFGMGGVLVELFK
;
A
#
# COMPACT_ATOMS: atom_id res chain seq x y z
N MET A 1 -8.41 -21.65 11.13
CA MET A 1 -8.42 -20.26 11.61
C MET A 1 -9.89 -19.85 11.67
N VAL A 2 -10.43 -19.61 12.88
CA VAL A 2 -11.83 -19.20 13.03
C VAL A 2 -11.89 -17.72 12.65
N TYR A 3 -12.71 -17.39 11.64
CA TYR A 3 -12.96 -16.01 11.23
C TYR A 3 -13.71 -15.33 12.40
N ASP A 4 -13.04 -14.47 13.12
CA ASP A 4 -13.63 -13.76 14.27
C ASP A 4 -14.66 -12.74 13.74
N ALA A 5 -15.88 -12.80 14.26
CA ALA A 5 -16.97 -11.90 13.88
C ALA A 5 -16.61 -10.40 14.09
N SER A 6 -15.78 -10.10 15.10
CA SER A 6 -15.27 -8.74 15.34
C SER A 6 -14.42 -8.24 14.16
N ARG A 7 -13.47 -9.04 13.70
CA ARG A 7 -12.59 -8.68 12.56
C ARG A 7 -13.39 -8.48 11.27
N LYS A 8 -14.41 -9.32 11.05
CA LYS A 8 -15.30 -9.16 9.89
C LYS A 8 -16.00 -7.80 9.94
N MET A 9 -16.52 -7.42 11.09
CA MET A 9 -17.19 -6.14 11.27
C MET A 9 -16.23 -4.96 11.03
N GLU A 10 -14.99 -5.05 11.51
CA GLU A 10 -13.97 -4.02 11.26
C GLU A 10 -13.64 -3.88 9.76
N ILE A 11 -13.53 -4.98 9.03
CA ILE A 11 -13.34 -4.95 7.56
C ILE A 11 -14.55 -4.30 6.87
N GLU A 12 -15.77 -4.66 7.27
CA GLU A 12 -17.00 -4.07 6.72
C GLU A 12 -17.05 -2.55 6.95
N ILE A 13 -16.60 -2.07 8.11
CA ILE A 13 -16.50 -0.63 8.42
C ILE A 13 -15.51 0.05 7.47
N ILE A 14 -14.33 -0.53 7.22
CA ILE A 14 -13.35 0.03 6.29
C ILE A 14 -13.93 0.09 4.87
N VAL A 15 -14.51 -1.02 4.39
CA VAL A 15 -15.12 -1.11 3.05
C VAL A 15 -16.24 -0.09 2.90
N LYS A 16 -17.11 0.04 3.92
CA LYS A 16 -18.19 1.02 3.92
C LYS A 16 -17.65 2.45 3.84
N LYS A 17 -16.63 2.79 4.63
CA LYS A 17 -15.97 4.11 4.60
C LYS A 17 -15.41 4.44 3.21
N ILE A 18 -14.80 3.47 2.53
CA ILE A 18 -14.30 3.63 1.16
C ILE A 18 -15.47 3.95 0.21
N SER A 19 -16.53 3.14 0.27
CA SER A 19 -17.73 3.31 -0.56
C SER A 19 -18.42 4.65 -0.31
N ASP A 20 -18.63 5.03 0.96
CA ASP A 20 -19.27 6.28 1.35
C ASP A 20 -18.47 7.53 0.90
N SER A 21 -17.14 7.37 0.71
CA SER A 21 -16.28 8.42 0.13
C SER A 21 -16.35 8.53 -1.40
N GLY A 22 -17.18 7.70 -2.05
CA GLY A 22 -17.31 7.62 -3.51
C GLY A 22 -16.15 6.90 -4.23
N ARG A 23 -15.20 6.34 -3.47
CA ARG A 23 -14.08 5.58 -4.03
C ARG A 23 -14.48 4.13 -4.32
N LYS A 24 -13.88 3.57 -5.36
CA LYS A 24 -13.98 2.14 -5.71
C LYS A 24 -12.69 1.39 -5.37
N ILE A 25 -11.66 2.11 -4.91
CA ILE A 25 -10.32 1.58 -4.66
C ILE A 25 -9.93 1.97 -3.23
N ALA A 26 -9.44 0.99 -2.48
CA ALA A 26 -8.83 1.22 -1.17
C ALA A 26 -7.46 1.90 -1.31
N LEU A 27 -7.14 2.81 -0.40
CA LEU A 27 -5.79 3.35 -0.27
C LEU A 27 -4.83 2.26 0.26
N PRO A 28 -3.51 2.43 0.11
CA PRO A 28 -2.53 1.41 0.52
C PRO A 28 -2.62 1.02 1.99
N ASP A 29 -2.82 1.98 2.88
CA ASP A 29 -3.01 1.76 4.31
C ASP A 29 -4.30 0.98 4.59
N GLU A 30 -5.42 1.39 4.00
CA GLU A 30 -6.71 0.71 4.14
C GLU A 30 -6.65 -0.75 3.63
N SER A 31 -5.96 -0.99 2.50
CA SER A 31 -5.77 -2.33 1.94
C SER A 31 -4.98 -3.24 2.88
N LEU A 32 -3.90 -2.72 3.46
CA LEU A 32 -3.06 -3.48 4.38
C LEU A 32 -3.75 -3.72 5.73
N ASP A 33 -4.59 -2.80 6.19
CA ASP A 33 -5.42 -3.02 7.37
C ASP A 33 -6.44 -4.16 7.15
N ILE A 34 -7.08 -4.22 5.98
CA ILE A 34 -7.96 -5.34 5.60
C ILE A 34 -7.19 -6.66 5.58
N VAL A 35 -5.99 -6.69 4.98
CA VAL A 35 -5.15 -7.88 4.92
C VAL A 35 -4.75 -8.34 6.32
N LYS A 36 -4.35 -7.42 7.19
CA LYS A 36 -4.02 -7.70 8.59
C LYS A 36 -5.21 -8.24 9.38
N LEU A 37 -6.38 -7.63 9.23
CA LEU A 37 -7.62 -8.09 9.86
C LEU A 37 -8.04 -9.48 9.34
N SER A 38 -7.67 -9.81 8.11
CA SER A 38 -7.87 -11.15 7.54
C SER A 38 -6.91 -12.21 8.11
N GLY A 39 -6.00 -11.82 9.02
CA GLY A 39 -5.07 -12.73 9.69
C GLY A 39 -3.78 -13.01 8.93
N ILE A 40 -3.44 -12.17 7.96
CA ILE A 40 -2.18 -12.22 7.22
C ILE A 40 -1.23 -11.18 7.82
N ASP A 41 0.00 -11.58 8.09
CA ASP A 41 1.02 -10.68 8.60
C ASP A 41 1.38 -9.63 7.55
N VAL A 42 1.43 -8.38 7.98
CA VAL A 42 1.83 -7.24 7.16
C VAL A 42 3.02 -6.52 7.78
N PRO A 43 3.90 -5.92 6.97
CA PRO A 43 5.00 -5.11 7.49
C PRO A 43 4.49 -3.95 8.34
N SER A 44 5.29 -3.53 9.33
CA SER A 44 5.01 -2.30 10.08
C SER A 44 4.87 -1.13 9.12
N GLN A 45 3.81 -0.33 9.30
CA GLN A 45 3.47 0.77 8.40
C GLN A 45 2.74 1.89 9.12
N VAL A 46 2.79 3.08 8.54
CA VAL A 46 2.02 4.25 8.97
C VAL A 46 1.80 5.21 7.80
N LEU A 47 0.60 5.74 7.67
CA LEU A 47 0.30 6.84 6.75
C LEU A 47 0.66 8.16 7.41
N VAL A 48 1.48 8.97 6.73
CA VAL A 48 1.93 10.29 7.19
C VAL A 48 1.50 11.38 6.20
N LYS A 49 1.27 12.58 6.71
CA LYS A 49 0.74 13.70 5.92
C LYS A 49 1.71 14.87 5.77
N SER A 50 2.89 14.78 6.38
CA SER A 50 3.95 15.78 6.27
C SER A 50 5.34 15.15 6.39
N SER A 51 6.37 15.85 5.90
CA SER A 51 7.76 15.41 6.01
C SER A 51 8.22 15.31 7.47
N GLY A 52 7.80 16.24 8.31
CA GLY A 52 8.12 16.19 9.75
C GLY A 52 7.51 15.01 10.48
N GLU A 53 6.27 14.63 10.11
CA GLU A 53 5.64 13.41 10.61
C GLU A 53 6.36 12.17 10.08
N ALA A 54 6.77 12.17 8.81
CA ALA A 54 7.52 11.09 8.19
C ALA A 54 8.86 10.85 8.92
N VAL A 55 9.61 11.90 9.19
CA VAL A 55 10.87 11.84 9.96
C VAL A 55 10.65 11.22 11.34
N LYS A 56 9.63 11.68 12.08
CA LYS A 56 9.32 11.16 13.41
C LYS A 56 8.93 9.67 13.36
N LYS A 57 8.04 9.31 12.44
CA LYS A 57 7.51 7.94 12.34
C LYS A 57 8.50 6.93 11.75
N SER A 58 9.43 7.38 10.91
CA SER A 58 10.46 6.51 10.36
C SER A 58 11.37 5.91 11.44
N ALA A 59 11.68 6.68 12.48
CA ALA A 59 12.46 6.19 13.61
C ALA A 59 11.75 5.10 14.42
N GLU A 60 10.40 5.17 14.50
CA GLU A 60 9.58 4.16 15.18
C GLU A 60 9.50 2.85 14.39
N ILE A 61 9.39 2.92 13.05
CA ILE A 61 9.29 1.74 12.16
C ILE A 61 10.67 1.07 11.97
N GLY A 62 11.75 1.87 11.93
CA GLY A 62 13.12 1.43 11.66
C GLY A 62 13.40 1.20 10.17
N PHE A 63 14.68 1.10 9.82
CA PHE A 63 15.18 1.05 8.44
C PHE A 63 15.60 -0.36 8.02
N PRO A 64 15.66 -0.69 6.71
CA PRO A 64 15.26 0.16 5.59
C PRO A 64 13.75 0.34 5.46
N LEU A 65 13.34 1.44 4.80
CA LEU A 65 11.95 1.82 4.57
C LEU A 65 11.61 1.87 3.08
N VAL A 66 10.31 1.74 2.82
CA VAL A 66 9.67 2.05 1.54
C VAL A 66 8.69 3.20 1.76
N MET A 67 8.66 4.15 0.85
CA MET A 67 7.61 5.16 0.73
C MET A 67 6.69 4.86 -0.44
N LYS A 68 5.38 5.04 -0.24
CA LYS A 68 4.37 4.86 -1.29
C LYS A 68 3.35 5.97 -1.21
N ILE A 69 3.08 6.64 -2.33
CA ILE A 69 1.99 7.62 -2.41
C ILE A 69 0.65 6.94 -2.11
N ALA A 70 -0.14 7.57 -1.25
CA ALA A 70 -1.53 7.22 -1.00
C ALA A 70 -2.45 8.17 -1.75
N SER A 71 -2.91 7.74 -2.93
CA SER A 71 -3.83 8.46 -3.80
C SER A 71 -4.77 7.47 -4.47
N ALA A 72 -6.03 7.82 -4.60
CA ALA A 72 -7.02 6.99 -5.32
C ALA A 72 -6.76 6.98 -6.83
N GLU A 73 -6.12 8.02 -7.35
CA GLU A 73 -5.76 8.15 -8.77
C GLU A 73 -4.48 7.39 -9.12
N ALA A 74 -3.72 6.91 -8.13
CA ALA A 74 -2.45 6.20 -8.32
C ALA A 74 -2.64 4.70 -8.55
N ILE A 75 -3.24 4.28 -9.66
CA ILE A 75 -3.43 2.86 -9.98
C ILE A 75 -2.08 2.21 -10.34
N HIS A 76 -1.22 2.89 -11.09
CA HIS A 76 0.12 2.44 -11.48
C HIS A 76 1.21 3.27 -10.78
N LYS A 77 1.26 3.20 -9.44
CA LYS A 77 2.13 4.03 -8.59
C LYS A 77 3.60 3.98 -8.94
N SER A 78 4.11 2.82 -9.32
CA SER A 78 5.52 2.63 -9.64
C SER A 78 5.91 3.35 -10.92
N GLU A 79 5.03 3.35 -11.93
CA GLU A 79 5.26 4.02 -13.22
C GLU A 79 5.21 5.55 -13.08
N ALA A 80 4.35 6.05 -12.18
CA ALA A 80 4.20 7.48 -11.89
C ALA A 80 5.16 8.00 -10.80
N GLY A 81 6.26 7.29 -10.49
CA GLY A 81 7.22 7.70 -9.47
C GLY A 81 6.68 7.68 -8.03
N GLY A 82 5.54 7.06 -7.80
CA GLY A 82 4.86 7.03 -6.51
C GLY A 82 5.38 6.00 -5.50
N VAL A 83 6.58 5.41 -5.73
CA VAL A 83 7.22 4.44 -4.83
C VAL A 83 8.71 4.72 -4.74
N VAL A 84 9.23 4.80 -3.52
CA VAL A 84 10.67 4.89 -3.23
C VAL A 84 11.05 3.73 -2.33
N LEU A 85 12.06 2.97 -2.74
CA LEU A 85 12.58 1.81 -2.02
C LEU A 85 13.94 2.14 -1.39
N GLY A 86 14.31 1.38 -0.35
CA GLY A 86 15.68 1.34 0.14
C GLY A 86 16.11 2.56 0.97
N ILE A 87 15.21 3.29 1.58
CA ILE A 87 15.53 4.43 2.45
C ILE A 87 16.23 3.90 3.70
N GLN A 88 17.47 4.35 3.94
CA GLN A 88 18.36 3.78 4.96
C GLN A 88 18.45 4.61 6.24
N GLY A 89 18.04 5.87 6.22
CA GLY A 89 18.21 6.75 7.36
C GLY A 89 17.24 7.92 7.39
N VAL A 90 17.18 8.55 8.57
CA VAL A 90 16.28 9.68 8.84
C VAL A 90 16.54 10.86 7.92
N GLN A 91 17.82 11.12 7.55
CA GLN A 91 18.17 12.23 6.68
C GLN A 91 17.57 12.11 5.28
N GLU A 92 17.45 10.87 4.78
CA GLU A 92 16.84 10.61 3.46
C GLU A 92 15.32 10.78 3.48
N VAL A 93 14.69 10.59 4.64
CA VAL A 93 13.21 10.58 4.75
C VAL A 93 12.61 11.92 4.32
N GLU A 94 13.14 13.04 4.76
CA GLU A 94 12.61 14.36 4.45
C GLU A 94 12.78 14.70 2.97
N GLU A 95 13.96 14.40 2.42
CA GLU A 95 14.26 14.60 1.00
C GLU A 95 13.35 13.73 0.13
N GLN A 96 13.28 12.44 0.42
CA GLN A 96 12.48 11.49 -0.36
C GLN A 96 10.97 11.76 -0.23
N TYR A 97 10.48 12.22 0.93
CA TYR A 97 9.10 12.65 1.09
C TYR A 97 8.75 13.82 0.16
N SER A 98 9.62 14.83 0.13
CA SER A 98 9.43 16.02 -0.70
C SER A 98 9.51 15.65 -2.18
N LYS A 99 10.50 14.83 -2.55
CA LYS A 99 10.71 14.37 -3.91
C LYS A 99 9.54 13.54 -4.44
N ILE A 100 9.12 12.48 -3.71
CA ILE A 100 8.04 11.59 -4.16
C ILE A 100 6.71 12.34 -4.33
N THR A 101 6.43 13.31 -3.46
CA THR A 101 5.20 14.11 -3.56
C THR A 101 5.24 15.09 -4.73
N SER A 102 6.41 15.68 -5.01
CA SER A 102 6.62 16.59 -6.15
C SER A 102 6.57 15.84 -7.48
N ASP A 103 7.32 14.75 -7.59
CA ASP A 103 7.40 13.94 -8.81
C ASP A 103 6.01 13.41 -9.19
N PHE A 104 5.29 12.84 -8.20
CA PHE A 104 3.94 12.33 -8.44
C PHE A 104 2.94 13.40 -8.88
N LYS A 105 3.02 14.62 -8.32
CA LYS A 105 2.22 15.75 -8.77
C LYS A 105 2.62 16.27 -10.15
N GLY A 106 3.89 16.12 -10.52
CA GLY A 106 4.36 16.43 -11.86
C GLY A 106 3.74 15.53 -12.93
N GLU A 107 3.63 14.23 -12.61
CA GLU A 107 3.04 13.22 -13.51
C GLU A 107 1.50 13.26 -13.53
N ILE A 108 0.89 13.49 -12.38
CA ILE A 108 -0.58 13.52 -12.24
C ILE A 108 -0.99 14.79 -11.47
N PRO A 109 -1.06 15.95 -12.14
CA PRO A 109 -1.28 17.25 -11.47
C PRO A 109 -2.56 17.34 -10.64
N ASP A 110 -3.64 16.71 -11.09
CA ASP A 110 -4.95 16.73 -10.45
C ASP A 110 -5.13 15.67 -9.36
N ALA A 111 -4.12 14.80 -9.14
CA ALA A 111 -4.21 13.75 -8.14
C ALA A 111 -4.28 14.31 -6.72
N LYS A 112 -5.23 13.77 -5.96
CA LYS A 112 -5.35 14.05 -4.53
C LYS A 112 -4.46 13.11 -3.73
N ILE A 113 -3.34 13.62 -3.21
CA ILE A 113 -2.47 12.88 -2.32
C ILE A 113 -3.07 12.90 -0.91
N SER A 114 -3.53 11.74 -0.43
CA SER A 114 -4.06 11.57 0.93
C SER A 114 -2.94 11.52 1.99
N GLY A 115 -1.72 11.18 1.57
CA GLY A 115 -0.51 11.08 2.37
C GLY A 115 0.54 10.20 1.69
N VAL A 116 1.58 9.90 2.44
CA VAL A 116 2.63 8.94 2.05
C VAL A 116 2.63 7.79 3.07
N LEU A 117 2.53 6.57 2.59
CA LEU A 117 2.68 5.39 3.44
C LEU A 117 4.16 5.11 3.64
N LEU A 118 4.62 5.14 4.88
CA LEU A 118 5.90 4.58 5.29
C LEU A 118 5.69 3.12 5.65
N GLN A 119 6.52 2.26 5.12
CA GLN A 119 6.42 0.82 5.35
C GLN A 119 7.80 0.23 5.58
N LYS A 120 7.92 -0.68 6.56
CA LYS A 120 9.17 -1.45 6.73
C LYS A 120 9.44 -2.24 5.45
N GLN A 121 10.64 -2.10 4.89
CA GLN A 121 11.05 -2.89 3.73
C GLN A 121 11.28 -4.34 4.14
N ILE A 122 10.65 -5.25 3.40
CA ILE A 122 10.88 -6.68 3.55
C ILE A 122 12.16 -7.04 2.76
N PRO A 123 13.07 -7.84 3.31
CA PRO A 123 14.21 -8.36 2.57
C PRO A 123 13.78 -9.18 1.35
N ASP A 124 14.71 -9.39 0.42
CA ASP A 124 14.48 -10.24 -0.74
C ASP A 124 13.99 -11.63 -0.29
N ALA A 125 12.87 -12.03 -0.86
CA ALA A 125 12.20 -13.29 -0.59
C ALA A 125 11.51 -13.79 -1.86
N THR A 126 10.99 -15.00 -1.83
CA THR A 126 10.15 -15.50 -2.91
C THR A 126 8.85 -14.71 -2.95
N HIS A 127 8.61 -14.05 -4.08
CA HIS A 127 7.38 -13.28 -4.31
C HIS A 127 6.28 -14.20 -4.83
N LEU A 128 5.13 -14.11 -4.21
CA LEU A 128 3.91 -14.81 -4.64
C LEU A 128 2.80 -13.78 -4.91
N ILE A 129 1.95 -14.08 -5.87
CA ILE A 129 0.73 -13.32 -6.12
C ILE A 129 -0.46 -14.16 -5.64
N VAL A 130 -1.33 -13.52 -4.86
CA VAL A 130 -2.65 -14.03 -4.53
C VAL A 130 -3.65 -12.97 -4.95
N GLY A 131 -4.59 -13.35 -5.81
CA GLY A 131 -5.66 -12.47 -6.28
C GLY A 131 -7.02 -13.10 -6.06
N GLY A 132 -8.03 -12.26 -5.87
CA GLY A 132 -9.41 -12.68 -5.79
C GLY A 132 -10.28 -11.87 -6.74
N LEU A 133 -11.21 -12.54 -7.41
CA LEU A 133 -12.23 -11.90 -8.22
C LEU A 133 -13.57 -12.64 -8.07
N HIS A 134 -14.65 -11.97 -8.40
CA HIS A 134 -15.96 -12.61 -8.51
C HIS A 134 -16.25 -12.83 -10.00
N ASP A 135 -16.30 -14.10 -10.39
CA ASP A 135 -16.67 -14.51 -11.73
C ASP A 135 -18.18 -14.73 -11.81
N GLU A 136 -18.81 -14.36 -12.93
CA GLU A 136 -20.27 -14.47 -13.09
C GLU A 136 -20.76 -15.91 -13.14
N GLN A 137 -19.92 -16.85 -13.63
CA GLN A 137 -20.29 -18.27 -13.73
C GLN A 137 -19.84 -19.08 -12.52
N PHE A 138 -18.62 -18.82 -12.01
CA PHE A 138 -17.99 -19.63 -10.95
C PHE A 138 -18.12 -19.01 -9.55
N GLY A 139 -18.63 -17.77 -9.44
CA GLY A 139 -18.66 -17.05 -8.16
C GLY A 139 -17.27 -16.58 -7.73
N PRO A 140 -16.94 -16.62 -6.42
CA PRO A 140 -15.64 -16.20 -5.94
C PRO A 140 -14.52 -17.12 -6.42
N VAL A 141 -13.52 -16.56 -7.11
CA VAL A 141 -12.34 -17.27 -7.63
C VAL A 141 -11.10 -16.71 -6.98
N VAL A 142 -10.16 -17.57 -6.61
CA VAL A 142 -8.84 -17.20 -6.09
C VAL A 142 -7.77 -17.65 -7.08
N MET A 143 -6.90 -16.70 -7.43
CA MET A 143 -5.71 -16.94 -8.23
C MET A 143 -4.50 -17.00 -7.29
N PHE A 144 -3.58 -17.93 -7.55
CA PHE A 144 -2.30 -18.03 -6.88
C PHE A 144 -1.19 -18.30 -7.90
N GLY A 145 -0.06 -17.63 -7.76
CA GLY A 145 1.07 -17.81 -8.70
C GLY A 145 2.37 -17.20 -8.20
N MET A 146 3.40 -17.34 -9.02
CA MET A 146 4.69 -16.67 -8.80
C MET A 146 4.54 -15.17 -9.04
N GLY A 147 5.15 -14.36 -8.19
CA GLY A 147 5.21 -12.92 -8.30
C GLY A 147 6.59 -12.39 -8.73
N GLY A 148 6.74 -11.07 -8.67
CA GLY A 148 7.99 -10.39 -9.03
C GLY A 148 8.21 -10.33 -10.55
N VAL A 149 9.46 -10.13 -10.96
CA VAL A 149 9.87 -10.00 -12.38
C VAL A 149 9.53 -11.22 -13.24
N LEU A 150 9.31 -12.38 -12.63
CA LEU A 150 8.95 -13.60 -13.35
C LEU A 150 7.56 -13.51 -14.00
N VAL A 151 6.65 -12.68 -13.48
CA VAL A 151 5.32 -12.48 -14.06
C VAL A 151 5.39 -11.84 -15.45
N GLU A 152 6.39 -11.00 -15.69
CA GLU A 152 6.58 -10.31 -16.97
C GLU A 152 7.27 -11.19 -18.02
N LEU A 153 8.03 -12.21 -17.56
CA LEU A 153 8.77 -13.11 -18.44
C LEU A 153 7.90 -14.23 -19.05
N PHE A 154 6.76 -14.54 -18.46
CA PHE A 154 5.87 -15.64 -18.86
C PHE A 154 4.52 -15.16 -19.43
N LYS A 155 4.51 -13.96 -20.01
CA LYS A 155 3.35 -13.47 -20.77
C LYS A 155 3.28 -14.13 -22.12
#